data_27b8045dd6d613671df57cc5c19e7ed6
#
_entry.id   27b8045dd6d613671df57cc5c19e7ed6
#
_cell.length_a   1.000
_cell.length_b   1.000
_cell.length_c   1.000
_cell.angle_alpha   90.00
_cell.angle_beta   90.00
_cell.angle_gamma   90.00
#
_symmetry.space_group_name_H-M   'P 1'
#
loop_
_entity.id
_entity.type
_entity.pdbx_description
1 polymer ?
#
loop_
_entity_poly.entity_id
_entity_poly.type
_entity_poly.pdbx_seq_one_letter_code
_entity_poly.pdbx_strand_id
1 'polypeptide(L)'
;MPVQMNQSAIPIPGVQNISTQNAQGPFLPRIEKPRALMIRLAYYFTRRKFGKVPSPIAILSARMPPAFGMFYGKVAQLDKKLQLPQETIFLIREQVARLNICLFCVDIGRVFATESSMNVDKLDALDRYPDSPLFSVAERATLDYVTELTRDKKVQSSTFAGMSRFYSERAICEIVWLVASEHLYNLTNLGLNIHSDMLCDINRKK
;
A
#
# COMPACT_ATOMS: atom_id res chain seq x y z
N MET A 1 -28.18 -25.81 0.48
CA MET A 1 -28.23 -24.59 1.32
C MET A 1 -27.00 -23.77 0.95
N PRO A 2 -27.14 -22.57 0.37
CA PRO A 2 -25.98 -21.75 0.04
C PRO A 2 -25.45 -21.09 1.30
N VAL A 3 -24.17 -21.27 1.56
CA VAL A 3 -23.43 -20.59 2.61
C VAL A 3 -23.36 -19.11 2.27
N GLN A 4 -24.06 -18.28 3.02
CA GLN A 4 -23.91 -16.84 2.99
C GLN A 4 -22.49 -16.49 3.47
N MET A 5 -21.59 -16.15 2.54
CA MET A 5 -20.30 -15.57 2.88
C MET A 5 -20.53 -14.16 3.41
N ASN A 6 -20.26 -14.01 4.68
CA ASN A 6 -20.26 -12.77 5.42
C ASN A 6 -19.26 -11.79 4.79
N GLN A 7 -19.76 -10.72 4.16
CA GLN A 7 -18.97 -9.59 3.67
C GLN A 7 -18.54 -8.74 4.88
N SER A 8 -17.67 -9.27 5.72
CA SER A 8 -17.04 -8.47 6.75
C SER A 8 -15.97 -7.59 6.10
N ALA A 9 -16.31 -6.34 5.85
CA ALA A 9 -15.34 -5.30 5.59
C ALA A 9 -14.25 -5.35 6.66
N ILE A 10 -12.98 -5.27 6.25
CA ILE A 10 -11.82 -5.28 7.15
C ILE A 10 -11.99 -4.12 8.14
N PRO A 11 -12.06 -4.35 9.46
CA PRO A 11 -12.13 -3.26 10.42
C PRO A 11 -10.79 -2.53 10.44
N ILE A 12 -10.77 -1.31 9.95
CA ILE A 12 -9.60 -0.42 10.08
C ILE A 12 -9.84 0.46 11.31
N PRO A 13 -8.98 0.42 12.35
CA PRO A 13 -9.17 1.25 13.54
C PRO A 13 -9.24 2.73 13.17
N GLY A 14 -10.27 3.42 13.62
CA GLY A 14 -10.53 4.83 13.31
C GLY A 14 -11.49 5.09 12.13
N VAL A 15 -11.99 4.04 11.48
CA VAL A 15 -12.79 4.14 10.27
C VAL A 15 -14.31 3.97 10.56
N GLN A 16 -14.84 4.67 11.54
CA GLN A 16 -16.30 4.70 11.75
C GLN A 16 -17.05 5.58 10.73
N ASN A 17 -16.35 6.31 9.83
CA ASN A 17 -16.95 7.24 8.87
C ASN A 17 -16.57 7.01 7.41
N ILE A 18 -16.10 5.80 7.01
CA ILE A 18 -15.77 5.51 5.59
C ILE A 18 -17.02 5.55 4.70
N SER A 19 -18.17 5.22 5.21
CA SER A 19 -19.42 5.21 4.43
C SER A 19 -19.78 6.58 3.83
N THR A 20 -19.44 7.67 4.51
CA THR A 20 -19.70 9.03 4.03
C THR A 20 -18.58 9.58 3.12
N GLN A 21 -17.32 9.17 3.32
CA GLN A 21 -16.22 9.55 2.42
C GLN A 21 -16.30 8.82 1.07
N ASN A 22 -16.79 7.60 1.03
CA ASN A 22 -16.99 6.84 -0.21
C ASN A 22 -18.15 7.36 -1.10
N ALA A 23 -19.01 8.24 -0.60
CA ALA A 23 -20.11 8.82 -1.37
C ALA A 23 -19.63 9.86 -2.40
N GLN A 24 -18.42 10.44 -2.24
CA GLN A 24 -17.80 11.35 -3.18
C GLN A 24 -16.67 10.67 -3.92
N GLY A 25 -16.79 10.58 -5.25
CA GLY A 25 -15.72 10.08 -6.12
C GLY A 25 -14.46 10.96 -6.08
N PRO A 26 -13.43 10.59 -6.85
CA PRO A 26 -12.22 11.40 -6.96
C PRO A 26 -12.51 12.86 -7.33
N PHE A 27 -11.73 13.80 -6.75
CA PHE A 27 -11.89 15.24 -7.02
C PHE A 27 -11.65 15.64 -8.47
N LEU A 28 -10.88 14.83 -9.21
CA LEU A 28 -10.62 15.05 -10.63
C LEU A 28 -11.13 13.88 -11.47
N PRO A 29 -11.72 14.17 -12.66
CA PRO A 29 -12.19 13.10 -13.54
C PRO A 29 -11.01 12.30 -14.10
N ARG A 30 -11.27 11.03 -14.42
CA ARG A 30 -10.33 10.17 -15.12
C ARG A 30 -10.08 10.68 -16.54
N ILE A 31 -8.84 10.60 -17.01
CA ILE A 31 -8.51 10.83 -18.41
C ILE A 31 -8.55 9.49 -19.15
N GLU A 32 -9.54 9.31 -20.03
CA GLU A 32 -9.68 8.05 -20.77
C GLU A 32 -8.71 7.93 -21.96
N LYS A 33 -8.35 9.06 -22.58
CA LYS A 33 -7.47 9.13 -23.76
C LYS A 33 -6.27 10.04 -23.48
N PRO A 34 -5.21 9.53 -22.79
CA PRO A 34 -4.03 10.35 -22.49
C PRO A 34 -3.23 10.65 -23.77
N ARG A 35 -2.62 11.86 -23.81
CA ARG A 35 -1.81 12.30 -24.96
C ARG A 35 -0.43 11.64 -24.96
N ALA A 36 0.21 11.49 -23.79
CA ALA A 36 1.57 10.97 -23.68
C ALA A 36 1.64 9.48 -24.04
N LEU A 37 2.53 9.11 -24.95
CA LEU A 37 2.69 7.72 -25.41
C LEU A 37 2.99 6.76 -24.26
N MET A 38 3.87 7.16 -23.33
CA MET A 38 4.22 6.35 -22.15
C MET A 38 2.98 6.01 -21.32
N ILE A 39 2.06 6.97 -21.15
CA ILE A 39 0.83 6.72 -20.39
C ILE A 39 -0.14 5.84 -21.17
N ARG A 40 -0.19 5.97 -22.50
CA ARG A 40 -1.00 5.07 -23.34
C ARG A 40 -0.53 3.62 -23.24
N LEU A 41 0.79 3.40 -23.23
CA LEU A 41 1.37 2.06 -23.00
C LEU A 41 1.04 1.55 -21.59
N ALA A 42 1.16 2.40 -20.58
CA ALA A 42 0.76 2.04 -19.21
C ALA A 42 -0.72 1.64 -19.13
N TYR A 43 -1.62 2.33 -19.83
CA TYR A 43 -3.04 1.96 -19.93
C TYR A 43 -3.23 0.59 -20.55
N TYR A 44 -2.52 0.30 -21.63
CA TYR A 44 -2.60 -1.01 -22.30
C TYR A 44 -2.18 -2.14 -21.33
N PHE A 45 -1.01 -2.02 -20.69
CA PHE A 45 -0.50 -3.05 -19.80
C PHE A 45 -1.34 -3.21 -18.52
N THR A 46 -1.79 -2.09 -17.94
CA THR A 46 -2.60 -2.16 -16.71
C THR A 46 -4.00 -2.69 -16.97
N ARG A 47 -4.62 -2.36 -18.09
CA ARG A 47 -5.88 -3.00 -18.50
C ARG A 47 -5.72 -4.50 -18.69
N ARG A 48 -4.61 -4.93 -19.32
CA ARG A 48 -4.34 -6.37 -19.49
C ARG A 48 -4.11 -7.06 -18.15
N LYS A 49 -3.42 -6.43 -17.21
CA LYS A 49 -3.10 -7.00 -15.90
C LYS A 49 -4.31 -6.99 -14.96
N PHE A 50 -4.97 -5.86 -14.80
CA PHE A 50 -6.00 -5.61 -13.78
C PHE A 50 -7.44 -5.54 -14.34
N GLY A 51 -7.64 -5.74 -15.64
CA GLY A 51 -8.95 -5.56 -16.28
C GLY A 51 -9.36 -4.09 -16.46
N LYS A 52 -8.68 -3.16 -15.81
CA LYS A 52 -8.92 -1.71 -15.87
C LYS A 52 -7.64 -0.90 -15.68
N VAL A 53 -7.72 0.40 -15.94
CA VAL A 53 -6.63 1.33 -15.61
C VAL A 53 -6.78 1.77 -14.15
N PRO A 54 -5.78 1.59 -13.29
CA PRO A 54 -5.82 2.09 -11.91
C PRO A 54 -6.03 3.60 -11.85
N SER A 55 -6.84 4.04 -10.89
CA SER A 55 -7.22 5.45 -10.72
C SER A 55 -6.04 6.41 -10.59
N PRO A 56 -4.96 6.11 -9.85
CA PRO A 56 -3.79 6.99 -9.79
C PRO A 56 -3.15 7.24 -11.16
N ILE A 57 -3.15 6.22 -12.03
CA ILE A 57 -2.61 6.37 -13.39
C ILE A 57 -3.53 7.22 -14.24
N ALA A 58 -4.86 6.99 -14.15
CA ALA A 58 -5.84 7.71 -14.95
C ALA A 58 -6.07 9.16 -14.51
N ILE A 59 -5.76 9.49 -13.26
CA ILE A 59 -6.02 10.82 -12.70
C ILE A 59 -4.72 11.61 -12.58
N LEU A 60 -3.74 11.14 -11.82
CA LEU A 60 -2.47 11.85 -11.58
C LEU A 60 -1.52 11.71 -12.78
N SER A 61 -1.13 10.47 -13.11
CA SER A 61 -0.08 10.21 -14.11
C SER A 61 -0.46 10.68 -15.50
N ALA A 62 -1.74 10.60 -15.86
CA ALA A 62 -2.24 11.09 -17.15
C ALA A 62 -2.14 12.62 -17.31
N ARG A 63 -2.15 13.37 -16.19
CA ARG A 63 -1.94 14.83 -16.15
C ARG A 63 -0.48 15.21 -15.98
N MET A 64 0.26 14.39 -15.25
CA MET A 64 1.67 14.60 -14.93
C MET A 64 2.50 13.38 -15.36
N PRO A 65 2.75 13.17 -16.68
CA PRO A 65 3.53 12.02 -17.15
C PRO A 65 4.89 11.84 -16.47
N PRO A 66 5.65 12.90 -16.08
CA PRO A 66 6.88 12.74 -15.32
C PRO A 66 6.68 12.06 -13.96
N ALA A 67 5.53 12.28 -13.29
CA ALA A 67 5.21 11.58 -12.05
C ALA A 67 5.12 10.06 -12.26
N PHE A 68 4.56 9.59 -13.38
CA PHE A 68 4.58 8.18 -13.74
C PHE A 68 5.99 7.62 -13.80
N GLY A 69 6.90 8.32 -14.47
CA GLY A 69 8.32 7.93 -14.55
C GLY A 69 9.00 7.90 -13.18
N MET A 70 8.64 8.84 -12.28
CA MET A 70 9.13 8.85 -10.91
C MET A 70 8.64 7.61 -10.14
N PHE A 71 7.33 7.43 -10.02
CA PHE A 71 6.72 6.36 -9.22
C PHE A 71 7.02 4.97 -9.77
N TYR A 72 6.68 4.71 -11.02
CA TYR A 72 6.75 3.38 -11.64
C TYR A 72 8.10 3.12 -12.33
N GLY A 73 8.92 4.14 -12.47
CA GLY A 73 10.29 4.03 -12.97
C GLY A 73 11.30 4.07 -11.82
N LYS A 74 11.62 5.25 -11.32
CA LYS A 74 12.75 5.45 -10.38
C LYS A 74 12.50 4.80 -9.01
N VAL A 75 11.35 5.04 -8.39
CA VAL A 75 11.01 4.44 -7.08
C VAL A 75 10.95 2.92 -7.21
N ALA A 76 10.23 2.39 -8.20
CA ALA A 76 10.13 0.96 -8.42
C ALA A 76 11.46 0.28 -8.76
N GLN A 77 12.39 0.98 -9.45
CA GLN A 77 13.75 0.46 -9.68
C GLN A 77 14.57 0.39 -8.39
N LEU A 78 14.41 1.36 -7.49
CA LEU A 78 15.08 1.35 -6.20
C LEU A 78 14.52 0.22 -5.32
N ASP A 79 13.20 0.06 -5.29
CA ASP A 79 12.53 -0.99 -4.53
C ASP A 79 13.01 -2.40 -4.92
N LYS A 80 13.31 -2.63 -6.20
CA LYS A 80 13.88 -3.92 -6.65
C LYS A 80 15.29 -4.22 -6.11
N LYS A 81 15.98 -3.23 -5.53
CA LYS A 81 17.33 -3.35 -4.97
C LYS A 81 17.33 -3.47 -3.45
N LEU A 82 16.18 -3.49 -2.83
CA LEU A 82 16.04 -3.69 -1.39
C LEU A 82 16.48 -5.11 -1.03
N GLN A 83 17.15 -5.23 0.13
CA GLN A 83 17.68 -6.48 0.66
C GLN A 83 16.77 -7.10 1.73
N LEU A 84 15.79 -6.32 2.20
CA LEU A 84 14.80 -6.81 3.15
C LEU A 84 14.01 -7.99 2.57
N PRO A 85 13.60 -8.94 3.42
CA PRO A 85 12.67 -10.00 3.01
C PRO A 85 11.40 -9.41 2.40
N GLN A 86 10.93 -10.01 1.31
CA GLN A 86 9.76 -9.54 0.58
C GLN A 86 8.52 -9.40 1.49
N GLU A 87 8.34 -10.34 2.42
CA GLU A 87 7.25 -10.30 3.39
C GLU A 87 7.34 -9.08 4.30
N THR A 88 8.53 -8.75 4.81
CA THR A 88 8.76 -7.54 5.62
C THR A 88 8.43 -6.27 4.82
N ILE A 89 8.80 -6.22 3.54
CA ILE A 89 8.46 -5.08 2.65
C ILE A 89 6.94 -4.89 2.56
N PHE A 90 6.19 -5.98 2.33
CA PHE A 90 4.73 -5.91 2.26
C PHE A 90 4.09 -5.50 3.59
N LEU A 91 4.57 -6.04 4.71
CA LEU A 91 4.06 -5.68 6.04
C LEU A 91 4.26 -4.19 6.34
N ILE A 92 5.43 -3.63 6.04
CA ILE A 92 5.73 -2.21 6.23
C ILE A 92 4.78 -1.34 5.39
N ARG A 93 4.65 -1.62 4.09
CA ARG A 93 3.80 -0.84 3.19
C ARG A 93 2.33 -0.91 3.57
N GLU A 94 1.84 -2.10 3.87
CA GLU A 94 0.46 -2.30 4.27
C GLU A 94 0.15 -1.58 5.59
N GLN A 95 1.06 -1.63 6.57
CA GLN A 95 0.90 -0.91 7.85
C GLN A 95 0.81 0.60 7.63
N VAL A 96 1.69 1.18 6.83
CA VAL A 96 1.65 2.61 6.50
C VAL A 96 0.37 2.98 5.76
N ALA A 97 -0.03 2.16 4.77
CA ALA A 97 -1.25 2.39 3.99
C ALA A 97 -2.52 2.39 4.87
N ARG A 98 -2.61 1.44 5.82
CA ARG A 98 -3.73 1.35 6.77
C ARG A 98 -3.75 2.52 7.74
N LEU A 99 -2.62 2.87 8.32
CA LEU A 99 -2.51 3.99 9.26
C LEU A 99 -2.86 5.34 8.60
N ASN A 100 -2.54 5.50 7.32
CA ASN A 100 -2.91 6.66 6.52
C ASN A 100 -4.30 6.55 5.88
N ILE A 101 -5.01 5.44 6.05
CA ILE A 101 -6.36 5.20 5.49
C ILE A 101 -6.36 5.32 3.95
N CYS A 102 -5.26 4.90 3.28
CA CYS A 102 -5.17 4.87 1.83
C CYS A 102 -5.79 3.58 1.26
N LEU A 103 -7.10 3.57 1.03
CA LEU A 103 -7.82 2.37 0.58
C LEU A 103 -7.32 1.83 -0.77
N PHE A 104 -6.87 2.71 -1.67
CA PHE A 104 -6.24 2.27 -2.92
C PHE A 104 -4.92 1.53 -2.66
N CYS A 105 -4.10 2.03 -1.72
CA CYS A 105 -2.81 1.43 -1.42
C CYS A 105 -2.97 0.07 -0.73
N VAL A 106 -3.93 -0.06 0.18
CA VAL A 106 -4.32 -1.35 0.79
C VAL A 106 -4.78 -2.35 -0.28
N ASP A 107 -5.65 -1.94 -1.20
CA ASP A 107 -6.19 -2.78 -2.26
C ASP A 107 -5.06 -3.30 -3.20
N ILE A 108 -4.21 -2.42 -3.70
CA ILE A 108 -3.12 -2.81 -4.61
C ILE A 108 -2.00 -3.60 -3.89
N GLY A 109 -1.74 -3.27 -2.62
CA GLY A 109 -0.78 -4.00 -1.78
C GLY A 109 -1.17 -5.46 -1.62
N ARG A 110 -2.45 -5.74 -1.36
CA ARG A 110 -2.98 -7.11 -1.28
C ARG A 110 -2.86 -7.87 -2.60
N VAL A 111 -3.08 -7.22 -3.74
CA VAL A 111 -2.87 -7.84 -5.05
C VAL A 111 -1.43 -8.34 -5.18
N PHE A 112 -0.46 -7.47 -4.90
CA PHE A 112 0.96 -7.83 -5.02
C PHE A 112 1.41 -8.88 -4.00
N ALA A 113 0.90 -8.81 -2.77
CA ALA A 113 1.18 -9.83 -1.76
C ALA A 113 0.67 -11.21 -2.19
N THR A 114 -0.55 -11.27 -2.72
CA THR A 114 -1.14 -12.51 -3.25
C THR A 114 -0.34 -13.05 -4.46
N GLU A 115 0.06 -12.18 -5.40
CA GLU A 115 0.90 -12.56 -6.54
C GLU A 115 2.28 -13.09 -6.11
N SER A 116 2.78 -12.64 -4.96
CA SER A 116 4.07 -13.07 -4.40
C SER A 116 3.97 -14.31 -3.50
N SER A 117 2.80 -14.96 -3.45
CA SER A 117 2.54 -16.12 -2.59
C SER A 117 2.77 -15.85 -1.09
N MET A 118 2.66 -14.60 -0.65
CA MET A 118 2.72 -14.23 0.75
C MET A 118 1.50 -14.77 1.49
N ASN A 119 1.68 -15.17 2.74
CA ASN A 119 0.55 -15.49 3.61
C ASN A 119 -0.27 -14.23 3.92
N VAL A 120 -1.41 -14.09 3.23
CA VAL A 120 -2.31 -12.94 3.39
C VAL A 120 -2.95 -12.86 4.78
N ASP A 121 -2.97 -13.95 5.56
CA ASP A 121 -3.48 -13.96 6.94
C ASP A 121 -2.68 -13.00 7.83
N LYS A 122 -1.39 -12.81 7.55
CA LYS A 122 -0.57 -11.80 8.23
C LYS A 122 -1.08 -10.38 7.94
N LEU A 123 -1.46 -10.08 6.70
CA LEU A 123 -2.03 -8.79 6.37
C LEU A 123 -3.36 -8.57 7.11
N ASP A 124 -4.19 -9.60 7.20
CA ASP A 124 -5.46 -9.53 7.93
C ASP A 124 -5.27 -9.37 9.44
N ALA A 125 -4.15 -9.86 9.96
CA ALA A 125 -3.81 -9.79 11.38
C ALA A 125 -3.04 -8.51 11.78
N LEU A 126 -2.73 -7.59 10.85
CA LEU A 126 -1.91 -6.39 11.14
C LEU A 126 -2.49 -5.51 12.25
N ASP A 127 -3.81 -5.39 12.38
CA ASP A 127 -4.44 -4.57 13.43
C ASP A 127 -4.20 -5.11 14.85
N ARG A 128 -3.80 -6.37 14.96
CA ARG A 128 -3.51 -7.07 16.22
C ARG A 128 -2.10 -7.70 16.22
N TYR A 129 -1.18 -7.17 15.43
CA TYR A 129 0.17 -7.72 15.30
C TYR A 129 0.92 -7.89 16.63
N PRO A 130 0.73 -7.03 17.67
CA PRO A 130 1.45 -7.19 18.91
C PRO A 130 1.19 -8.53 19.60
N ASP A 131 -0.06 -9.01 19.56
CA ASP A 131 -0.53 -10.21 20.26
C ASP A 131 -0.68 -11.42 19.33
N SER A 132 -0.56 -11.25 18.02
CA SER A 132 -0.74 -12.33 17.06
C SER A 132 0.49 -13.22 16.96
N PRO A 133 0.34 -14.56 17.04
CA PRO A 133 1.44 -15.50 16.89
C PRO A 133 2.00 -15.57 15.47
N LEU A 134 1.35 -14.95 14.50
CA LEU A 134 1.79 -14.93 13.10
C LEU A 134 3.03 -14.06 12.88
N PHE A 135 3.34 -13.15 13.80
CA PHE A 135 4.46 -12.23 13.66
C PHE A 135 5.64 -12.64 14.55
N SER A 136 6.82 -12.63 13.96
CA SER A 136 8.08 -12.80 14.69
C SER A 136 8.37 -11.57 15.58
N VAL A 137 9.31 -11.73 16.51
CA VAL A 137 9.75 -10.61 17.37
C VAL A 137 10.32 -9.47 16.53
N ALA A 138 11.09 -9.78 15.47
CA ALA A 138 11.66 -8.79 14.56
C ALA A 138 10.57 -8.01 13.78
N GLU A 139 9.55 -8.72 13.29
CA GLU A 139 8.43 -8.09 12.58
C GLU A 139 7.61 -7.18 13.51
N ARG A 140 7.34 -7.62 14.74
CA ARG A 140 6.65 -6.76 15.72
C ARG A 140 7.45 -5.50 16.02
N ALA A 141 8.74 -5.62 16.30
CA ALA A 141 9.59 -4.46 16.55
C ALA A 141 9.67 -3.50 15.34
N THR A 142 9.63 -4.05 14.12
CA THR A 142 9.56 -3.25 12.88
C THR A 142 8.21 -2.53 12.76
N LEU A 143 7.11 -3.23 13.03
CA LEU A 143 5.77 -2.66 12.95
C LEU A 143 5.53 -1.59 14.04
N ASP A 144 6.10 -1.76 15.23
CA ASP A 144 6.11 -0.72 16.29
C ASP A 144 6.81 0.55 15.79
N TYR A 145 8.01 0.38 15.21
CA TYR A 145 8.77 1.50 14.63
C TYR A 145 7.99 2.19 13.49
N VAL A 146 7.45 1.41 12.56
CA VAL A 146 6.66 1.93 11.43
C VAL A 146 5.41 2.65 11.91
N THR A 147 4.74 2.11 12.92
CA THR A 147 3.52 2.70 13.50
C THR A 147 3.82 4.04 14.14
N GLU A 148 4.85 4.11 14.98
CA GLU A 148 5.25 5.33 15.66
C GLU A 148 5.71 6.40 14.67
N LEU A 149 6.58 6.05 13.72
CA LEU A 149 7.03 6.96 12.67
C LEU A 149 5.87 7.48 11.81
N THR A 150 4.91 6.61 11.49
CA THR A 150 3.77 6.99 10.64
C THR A 150 2.78 7.88 11.36
N ARG A 151 2.45 7.59 12.62
CA ARG A 151 1.46 8.37 13.41
C ARG A 151 2.05 9.66 13.92
N ASP A 152 3.20 9.57 14.58
CA ASP A 152 3.74 10.66 15.41
C ASP A 152 4.76 11.50 14.65
N LYS A 153 5.23 11.06 13.47
CA LYS A 153 6.32 11.67 12.70
C LYS A 153 7.62 11.80 13.50
N LYS A 154 7.75 10.98 14.53
CA LYS A 154 8.86 10.93 15.47
C LYS A 154 8.97 9.50 15.99
N VAL A 155 10.17 9.07 16.32
CA VAL A 155 10.43 7.73 16.89
C VAL A 155 11.16 7.91 18.22
N GLN A 156 10.73 7.17 19.23
CA GLN A 156 11.41 7.12 20.52
C GLN A 156 12.71 6.31 20.39
N SER A 157 13.74 6.72 21.15
CA SER A 157 15.04 6.01 21.13
C SER A 157 14.91 4.54 21.53
N SER A 158 13.98 4.23 22.43
CA SER A 158 13.69 2.83 22.84
C SER A 158 13.09 2.00 21.70
N THR A 159 12.15 2.55 20.93
CA THR A 159 11.53 1.90 19.78
C THR A 159 12.57 1.64 18.68
N PHE A 160 13.39 2.67 18.39
CA PHE A 160 14.51 2.53 17.46
C PHE A 160 15.49 1.44 17.92
N ALA A 161 15.92 1.49 19.17
CA ALA A 161 16.84 0.49 19.73
C ALA A 161 16.25 -0.92 19.73
N GLY A 162 14.94 -1.06 19.96
CA GLY A 162 14.23 -2.34 19.88
C GLY A 162 14.30 -2.94 18.49
N MET A 163 14.01 -2.16 17.46
CA MET A 163 14.02 -2.60 16.05
C MET A 163 15.46 -2.82 15.56
N SER A 164 16.40 -1.94 15.84
CA SER A 164 17.77 -1.99 15.30
C SER A 164 18.57 -3.23 15.71
N ARG A 165 18.14 -3.98 16.74
CA ARG A 165 18.76 -5.26 17.13
C ARG A 165 18.64 -6.35 16.06
N PHE A 166 17.69 -6.22 15.16
CA PHE A 166 17.36 -7.24 14.16
C PHE A 166 17.88 -6.91 12.76
N TYR A 167 18.39 -5.69 12.54
CA TYR A 167 18.69 -5.21 11.20
C TYR A 167 20.07 -4.55 11.12
N SER A 168 20.74 -4.72 9.97
CA SER A 168 21.92 -3.92 9.63
C SER A 168 21.52 -2.46 9.39
N GLU A 169 22.47 -1.53 9.46
CA GLU A 169 22.26 -0.11 9.16
C GLU A 169 21.63 0.09 7.77
N ARG A 170 22.05 -0.70 6.79
CA ARG A 170 21.46 -0.69 5.44
C ARG A 170 19.98 -1.08 5.49
N ALA A 171 19.61 -2.16 6.17
CA ALA A 171 18.24 -2.61 6.28
C ALA A 171 17.36 -1.59 7.03
N ILE A 172 17.91 -0.92 8.06
CA ILE A 172 17.23 0.19 8.75
C ILE A 172 16.93 1.33 7.77
N CYS A 173 17.90 1.72 6.94
CA CYS A 173 17.67 2.74 5.89
C CYS A 173 16.60 2.30 4.89
N GLU A 174 16.53 1.01 4.56
CA GLU A 174 15.49 0.48 3.69
C GLU A 174 14.10 0.51 4.34
N ILE A 175 13.98 0.24 5.64
CA ILE A 175 12.74 0.40 6.40
C ILE A 175 12.27 1.86 6.35
N VAL A 176 13.16 2.80 6.63
CA VAL A 176 12.84 4.25 6.56
C VAL A 176 12.41 4.64 5.15
N TRP A 177 13.12 4.16 4.13
CA TRP A 177 12.77 4.39 2.72
C TRP A 177 11.37 3.87 2.38
N LEU A 178 11.03 2.66 2.82
CA LEU A 178 9.72 2.06 2.58
C LEU A 178 8.60 2.89 3.21
N VAL A 179 8.78 3.35 4.45
CA VAL A 179 7.81 4.24 5.11
C VAL A 179 7.66 5.54 4.32
N ALA A 180 8.77 6.21 3.97
CA ALA A 180 8.75 7.48 3.27
C ALA A 180 8.11 7.37 1.87
N SER A 181 8.50 6.34 1.09
CA SER A 181 7.95 6.12 -0.24
C SER A 181 6.47 5.74 -0.22
N GLU A 182 6.02 4.98 0.79
CA GLU A 182 4.61 4.66 0.93
C GLU A 182 3.77 5.90 1.31
N HIS A 183 4.29 6.78 2.16
CA HIS A 183 3.66 8.09 2.41
C HIS A 183 3.51 8.91 1.12
N LEU A 184 4.50 8.89 0.24
CA LEU A 184 4.42 9.58 -1.05
C LEU A 184 3.25 9.05 -1.90
N TYR A 185 3.06 7.72 -1.98
CA TYR A 185 1.92 7.11 -2.66
C TYR A 185 0.60 7.45 -1.97
N ASN A 186 0.56 7.32 -0.64
CA ASN A 186 -0.67 7.55 0.12
C ASN A 186 -1.16 8.99 -0.02
N LEU A 187 -0.29 10.00 0.19
CA LEU A 187 -0.66 11.41 0.14
C LEU A 187 -1.11 11.85 -1.26
N THR A 188 -0.49 11.32 -2.32
CA THR A 188 -0.94 11.63 -3.69
C THR A 188 -2.33 11.07 -3.99
N ASN A 189 -2.68 9.91 -3.44
CA ASN A 189 -4.01 9.33 -3.59
C ASN A 189 -5.05 10.04 -2.71
N LEU A 190 -4.74 10.26 -1.45
CA LEU A 190 -5.63 10.94 -0.49
C LEU A 190 -5.95 12.37 -0.92
N GLY A 191 -4.93 13.12 -1.36
CA GLY A 191 -5.09 14.50 -1.83
C GLY A 191 -5.97 14.64 -3.08
N LEU A 192 -6.20 13.55 -3.82
CA LEU A 192 -7.09 13.49 -4.98
C LEU A 192 -8.39 12.72 -4.71
N ASN A 193 -8.61 12.32 -3.47
CA ASN A 193 -9.75 11.51 -3.04
C ASN A 193 -9.87 10.20 -3.86
N ILE A 194 -8.74 9.56 -4.11
CA ILE A 194 -8.68 8.28 -4.83
C ILE A 194 -8.90 7.16 -3.82
N HIS A 195 -9.99 6.43 -4.00
CA HIS A 195 -10.37 5.25 -3.19
C HIS A 195 -9.94 3.95 -3.85
N SER A 196 -10.30 2.80 -3.22
CA SER A 196 -10.05 1.48 -3.79
C SER A 196 -10.67 1.35 -5.18
N ASP A 197 -9.89 0.76 -6.07
CA ASP A 197 -10.36 0.32 -7.39
C ASP A 197 -10.90 -1.12 -7.37
N MET A 198 -10.94 -1.77 -6.20
CA MET A 198 -11.34 -3.16 -5.99
C MET A 198 -10.51 -4.13 -6.85
N LEU A 199 -9.22 -3.87 -6.99
CA LEU A 199 -8.31 -4.67 -7.83
C LEU A 199 -8.10 -6.07 -7.29
N CYS A 200 -8.14 -6.23 -5.97
CA CYS A 200 -8.01 -7.52 -5.31
C CYS A 200 -9.18 -8.46 -5.65
N ASP A 201 -10.41 -7.93 -5.73
CA ASP A 201 -11.60 -8.72 -6.04
C ASP A 201 -11.64 -9.15 -7.51
N ILE A 202 -11.11 -8.33 -8.40
CA ILE A 202 -11.01 -8.65 -9.84
C ILE A 202 -10.04 -9.82 -10.06
N ASN A 203 -8.93 -9.84 -9.35
CA ASN A 203 -7.91 -10.90 -9.49
C ASN A 203 -8.34 -12.23 -8.87
N ARG A 204 -9.26 -12.24 -7.89
CA ARG A 204 -9.85 -13.48 -7.32
C ARG A 204 -10.77 -14.22 -8.30
N LYS A 205 -11.25 -13.54 -9.34
CA LYS A 205 -12.19 -14.10 -10.33
C LYS A 205 -11.50 -14.65 -11.59
N LYS A 206 -10.18 -14.60 -11.65
CA LYS A 206 -9.35 -15.23 -12.69
C LYS A 206 -8.69 -16.49 -12.16
#